data_977c14745f4e2237c54753e657523c62
#
_entry.id   977c14745f4e2237c54753e657523c62
#
_cell.length_a   1.000
_cell.length_b   1.000
_cell.length_c   1.000
_cell.angle_alpha   90.00
_cell.angle_beta   90.00
_cell.angle_gamma   90.00
#
_symmetry.space_group_name_H-M   'P 1'
#
loop_
_entity.id
_entity.type
_entity.pdbx_description
1 polymer ?
#
loop_
_entity_poly.entity_id
_entity_poly.type
_entity_poly.pdbx_seq_one_letter_code
_entity_poly.pdbx_strand_id
1 'polypeptide(L)'
;GLGDVYKRQVQERLDREFDMNVITTVPNVSYNIYDKQGNMKEVHNPGGMPDPTLIDHIEEPYIKASIITTTDYIGPIMTLCLGKRGELLKQEYISGNRVEIYYNMPLGEIVIDFYDRLKSISKGYASFDYHPNGFRPSKLVKLDIMLNGEPVDALSTLIHFDNAYDMGRRMCEKLKELIPRQQFEIAIQAAIGAKIIARETIKAVRKDVTAKCYGGDVSRKRKLLEKQKKGKKRMKQIGNVEVPQKAFLAVLKLD
;
A
#
# COMPACT_ATOMS: atom_id res chain seq x y z
N GLY A 1 -18.10 -3.80 -5.43
CA GLY A 1 -19.33 -3.59 -4.68
C GLY A 1 -19.97 -2.24 -4.99
N LEU A 2 -21.14 -1.92 -4.41
CA LEU A 2 -21.83 -0.63 -4.61
C LEU A 2 -20.91 0.57 -4.29
N GLY A 3 -20.07 0.47 -3.27
CA GLY A 3 -19.10 1.52 -2.91
C GLY A 3 -18.09 1.87 -4.01
N ASP A 4 -17.67 0.91 -4.81
CA ASP A 4 -16.73 1.15 -5.91
C ASP A 4 -17.39 1.86 -7.09
N VAL A 5 -18.69 1.63 -7.31
CA VAL A 5 -19.49 2.34 -8.32
C VAL A 5 -19.63 3.82 -7.94
N TYR A 6 -19.96 4.12 -6.69
CA TYR A 6 -20.06 5.50 -6.20
C TYR A 6 -18.71 6.24 -6.24
N LYS A 7 -17.62 5.60 -5.81
CA LYS A 7 -16.28 6.20 -5.90
C LYS A 7 -15.92 6.57 -7.35
N ARG A 8 -16.20 5.67 -8.30
CA ARG A 8 -15.96 5.92 -9.71
C ARG A 8 -16.83 7.05 -10.27
N GLN A 9 -18.12 7.09 -9.89
CA GLN A 9 -19.03 8.17 -10.30
C GLN A 9 -18.57 9.53 -9.78
N VAL A 10 -18.17 9.62 -8.50
CA VAL A 10 -17.64 10.87 -7.93
C VAL A 10 -16.37 11.32 -8.65
N GLN A 11 -15.46 10.38 -8.93
CA GLN A 11 -14.22 10.65 -9.65
C GLN A 11 -14.47 11.15 -11.07
N GLU A 12 -15.37 10.50 -11.83
CA GLU A 12 -15.75 10.90 -13.18
C GLU A 12 -16.44 12.28 -13.19
N ARG A 13 -17.23 12.61 -12.18
CA ARG A 13 -17.85 13.94 -12.06
C ARG A 13 -16.83 15.03 -11.78
N LEU A 14 -15.86 14.77 -10.87
CA LEU A 14 -14.79 15.72 -10.57
C LEU A 14 -13.93 16.01 -11.81
N ASP A 15 -13.63 14.99 -12.60
CA ASP A 15 -12.88 15.11 -13.84
C ASP A 15 -13.69 15.89 -14.92
N ARG A 16 -14.95 15.51 -15.18
CA ARG A 16 -15.76 16.07 -16.28
C ARG A 16 -16.36 17.43 -15.98
N GLU A 17 -16.82 17.65 -14.74
CA GLU A 17 -17.55 18.89 -14.37
C GLU A 17 -16.61 19.97 -13.85
N PHE A 18 -15.48 19.60 -13.25
CA PHE A 18 -14.56 20.52 -12.60
C PHE A 18 -13.13 20.50 -13.17
N ASP A 19 -12.87 19.67 -14.19
CA ASP A 19 -11.53 19.48 -14.79
C ASP A 19 -10.44 19.19 -13.73
N MET A 20 -10.82 18.44 -12.69
CA MET A 20 -9.95 18.09 -11.56
C MET A 20 -9.41 16.69 -11.72
N ASN A 21 -8.13 16.56 -11.98
CA ASN A 21 -7.43 15.25 -11.95
C ASN A 21 -7.14 14.83 -10.52
N VAL A 22 -8.00 14.01 -9.93
CA VAL A 22 -7.94 13.60 -8.52
C VAL A 22 -7.31 12.22 -8.37
N ILE A 23 -6.29 12.12 -7.52
CA ILE A 23 -5.71 10.84 -7.11
C ILE A 23 -6.38 10.39 -5.81
N THR A 24 -7.03 9.23 -5.85
CA THR A 24 -7.59 8.61 -4.64
C THR A 24 -6.49 7.94 -3.83
N THR A 25 -6.40 8.29 -2.56
CA THR A 25 -5.50 7.65 -1.58
C THR A 25 -6.29 6.84 -0.57
N VAL A 26 -5.62 6.00 0.23
CA VAL A 26 -6.25 5.36 1.40
C VAL A 26 -6.53 6.39 2.48
N PRO A 27 -7.63 6.19 3.24
CA PRO A 27 -7.82 6.94 4.48
C PRO A 27 -6.68 6.62 5.44
N ASN A 28 -6.03 7.65 5.96
CA ASN A 28 -5.00 7.54 6.98
C ASN A 28 -5.62 7.78 8.37
N VAL A 29 -5.00 7.16 9.37
CA VAL A 29 -5.26 7.48 10.77
C VAL A 29 -4.24 8.51 11.26
N SER A 30 -4.57 9.21 12.34
CA SER A 30 -3.62 10.12 13.00
C SER A 30 -2.64 9.33 13.85
N TYR A 31 -1.37 9.69 13.80
CA TYR A 31 -0.30 9.12 14.61
C TYR A 31 0.34 10.18 15.47
N ASN A 32 0.67 9.85 16.71
CA ASN A 32 1.46 10.71 17.59
C ASN A 32 2.93 10.32 17.48
N ILE A 33 3.76 11.26 17.05
CA ILE A 33 5.20 11.06 16.92
C ILE A 33 5.88 11.84 18.02
N TYR A 34 6.70 11.16 18.82
CA TYR A 34 7.49 11.75 19.88
C TYR A 34 8.93 11.88 19.42
N ASP A 35 9.51 13.06 19.60
CA ASP A 35 10.92 13.28 19.37
C ASP A 35 11.74 12.91 20.63
N LYS A 36 13.07 12.86 20.48
CA LYS A 36 14.00 12.57 21.57
C LYS A 36 14.01 13.62 22.71
N GLN A 37 13.34 14.75 22.51
CA GLN A 37 13.19 15.81 23.49
C GLN A 37 11.84 15.72 24.23
N GLY A 38 10.99 14.78 23.86
CA GLY A 38 9.67 14.56 24.45
C GLY A 38 8.55 15.42 23.84
N ASN A 39 8.83 16.16 22.76
CA ASN A 39 7.78 16.91 22.09
C ASN A 39 6.93 15.96 21.23
N MET A 40 5.61 16.11 21.30
CA MET A 40 4.65 15.34 20.50
C MET A 40 4.22 16.14 19.27
N LYS A 41 4.21 15.47 18.12
CA LYS A 41 3.68 15.98 16.86
C LYS A 41 2.65 15.01 16.32
N GLU A 42 1.42 15.48 16.11
CA GLU A 42 0.40 14.70 15.42
C GLU A 42 0.64 14.73 13.91
N VAL A 43 0.62 13.56 13.27
CA VAL A 43 0.86 13.39 11.84
C VAL A 43 -0.28 12.60 11.20
N HIS A 44 -0.95 13.20 10.22
CA HIS A 44 -2.07 12.61 9.48
C HIS A 44 -1.66 12.02 8.12
N ASN A 45 -0.44 12.33 7.66
CA ASN A 45 0.04 11.92 6.34
C ASN A 45 1.50 11.45 6.44
N PRO A 46 1.88 10.33 5.80
CA PRO A 46 3.27 9.86 5.74
C PRO A 46 4.27 10.91 5.26
N GLY A 47 3.86 11.84 4.38
CA GLY A 47 4.70 12.95 3.92
C GLY A 47 5.06 13.97 5.01
N GLY A 48 4.28 14.07 6.09
CA GLY A 48 4.53 14.95 7.25
C GLY A 48 5.45 14.35 8.32
N MET A 49 5.96 13.12 8.12
CA MET A 49 6.86 12.49 9.07
C MET A 49 8.19 13.22 9.18
N PRO A 50 8.68 13.46 10.41
CA PRO A 50 10.03 13.95 10.63
C PRO A 50 11.07 12.90 10.23
N ASP A 51 12.35 13.33 10.19
CA ASP A 51 13.47 12.41 9.94
C ASP A 51 13.45 11.27 10.98
N PRO A 52 13.57 9.99 10.55
CA PRO A 52 13.58 8.84 11.45
C PRO A 52 14.63 8.92 12.58
N THR A 53 15.72 9.64 12.36
CA THR A 53 16.80 9.82 13.35
C THR A 53 16.39 10.70 14.54
N LEU A 54 15.38 11.55 14.36
CA LEU A 54 14.83 12.47 15.38
C LEU A 54 13.71 11.82 16.19
N ILE A 55 13.13 10.73 15.69
CA ILE A 55 11.99 10.04 16.33
C ILE A 55 12.51 9.19 17.49
N ASP A 56 11.88 9.31 18.64
CA ASP A 56 12.02 8.40 19.79
C ASP A 56 11.07 7.21 19.63
N HIS A 57 9.77 7.48 19.58
CA HIS A 57 8.75 6.46 19.34
C HIS A 57 7.53 7.04 18.62
N ILE A 58 6.70 6.14 18.08
CA ILE A 58 5.45 6.46 17.41
C ILE A 58 4.33 5.75 18.14
N GLU A 59 3.25 6.48 18.42
CA GLU A 59 2.03 5.90 18.94
C GLU A 59 0.96 5.85 17.86
N GLU A 60 0.26 4.73 17.78
CA GLU A 60 -0.89 4.54 16.90
C GLU A 60 -2.19 4.46 17.69
N PRO A 61 -3.32 4.93 17.11
CA PRO A 61 -4.61 4.85 17.76
C PRO A 61 -5.09 3.41 17.82
N TYR A 62 -5.56 3.01 18.99
CA TYR A 62 -6.19 1.72 19.26
C TYR A 62 -7.68 1.85 19.43
N ILE A 63 -8.39 0.79 19.13
CA ILE A 63 -9.82 0.65 19.34
C ILE A 63 -10.13 -0.59 20.16
N LYS A 64 -11.22 -0.54 20.90
CA LYS A 64 -11.87 -1.70 21.45
C LYS A 64 -13.00 -2.10 20.50
N ALA A 65 -12.81 -3.21 19.81
CA ALA A 65 -13.73 -3.77 18.84
C ALA A 65 -14.63 -4.82 19.48
N SER A 66 -15.90 -4.84 19.09
CA SER A 66 -16.88 -5.87 19.42
C SER A 66 -17.37 -6.52 18.12
N ILE A 67 -17.28 -7.84 18.05
CA ILE A 67 -17.71 -8.64 16.89
C ILE A 67 -18.76 -9.64 17.37
N ILE A 68 -19.99 -9.49 16.91
CA ILE A 68 -21.08 -10.44 17.17
C ILE A 68 -21.21 -11.36 15.97
N THR A 69 -21.15 -12.67 16.21
CA THR A 69 -21.23 -13.68 15.15
C THR A 69 -21.87 -14.98 15.66
N THR A 70 -21.96 -15.99 14.82
CA THR A 70 -22.31 -17.36 15.23
C THR A 70 -21.07 -18.19 15.52
N THR A 71 -21.21 -19.23 16.35
CA THR A 71 -20.12 -20.09 16.80
C THR A 71 -19.32 -20.68 15.63
N ASP A 72 -19.94 -20.91 14.48
CA ASP A 72 -19.29 -21.51 13.29
C ASP A 72 -18.18 -20.64 12.72
N TYR A 73 -18.22 -19.33 12.94
CA TYR A 73 -17.26 -18.36 12.35
C TYR A 73 -16.23 -17.85 13.34
N ILE A 74 -16.22 -18.33 14.61
CA ILE A 74 -15.25 -17.89 15.61
C ILE A 74 -13.81 -18.09 15.12
N GLY A 75 -13.46 -19.30 14.68
CA GLY A 75 -12.09 -19.62 14.24
C GLY A 75 -11.59 -18.71 13.09
N PRO A 76 -12.30 -18.61 11.96
CA PRO A 76 -11.94 -17.70 10.86
C PRO A 76 -11.83 -16.23 11.30
N ILE A 77 -12.72 -15.75 12.16
CA ILE A 77 -12.69 -14.37 12.67
C ILE A 77 -11.48 -14.15 13.57
N MET A 78 -11.18 -15.09 14.47
CA MET A 78 -9.98 -15.01 15.31
C MET A 78 -8.71 -14.96 14.47
N THR A 79 -8.62 -15.79 13.41
CA THR A 79 -7.49 -15.75 12.48
C THR A 79 -7.36 -14.41 11.78
N LEU A 80 -8.47 -13.83 11.32
CA LEU A 80 -8.48 -12.49 10.72
C LEU A 80 -7.99 -11.42 11.71
N CYS A 81 -8.54 -11.41 12.93
CA CYS A 81 -8.17 -10.43 13.96
C CYS A 81 -6.69 -10.55 14.37
N LEU A 82 -6.18 -11.76 14.54
CA LEU A 82 -4.76 -11.99 14.84
C LEU A 82 -3.86 -11.50 13.70
N GLY A 83 -4.23 -11.77 12.45
CA GLY A 83 -3.50 -11.26 11.28
C GLY A 83 -3.50 -9.71 11.18
N LYS A 84 -4.43 -9.05 11.85
CA LYS A 84 -4.54 -7.59 11.97
C LYS A 84 -4.03 -7.06 13.33
N ARG A 85 -3.12 -7.77 13.97
CA ARG A 85 -2.50 -7.42 15.27
C ARG A 85 -3.52 -7.24 16.41
N GLY A 86 -4.68 -7.91 16.30
CA GLY A 86 -5.73 -7.86 17.31
C GLY A 86 -5.37 -8.69 18.55
N GLU A 87 -5.54 -8.11 19.72
CA GLU A 87 -5.42 -8.76 21.02
C GLU A 87 -6.80 -9.15 21.52
N LEU A 88 -7.05 -10.47 21.71
CA LEU A 88 -8.31 -10.95 22.26
C LEU A 88 -8.45 -10.51 23.72
N LEU A 89 -9.55 -9.80 24.03
CA LEU A 89 -9.85 -9.36 25.39
C LEU A 89 -10.74 -10.36 26.12
N LYS A 90 -11.88 -10.70 25.49
CA LYS A 90 -12.84 -11.66 26.04
C LYS A 90 -13.75 -12.19 24.94
N GLN A 91 -14.43 -13.29 25.27
CA GLN A 91 -15.46 -13.90 24.45
C GLN A 91 -16.67 -14.22 25.35
N GLU A 92 -17.85 -13.80 24.93
CA GLU A 92 -19.09 -13.99 25.69
C GLU A 92 -20.16 -14.64 24.80
N TYR A 93 -20.80 -15.67 25.32
CA TYR A 93 -21.93 -16.32 24.67
C TYR A 93 -23.22 -15.57 25.09
N ILE A 94 -23.93 -15.00 24.09
CA ILE A 94 -25.11 -14.16 24.37
C ILE A 94 -26.35 -15.05 24.54
N SER A 95 -26.73 -15.79 23.50
CA SER A 95 -27.85 -16.75 23.56
C SER A 95 -27.84 -17.65 22.33
N GLY A 96 -28.24 -18.93 22.49
CA GLY A 96 -28.26 -19.89 21.39
C GLY A 96 -26.90 -20.09 20.75
N ASN A 97 -26.78 -19.80 19.47
CA ASN A 97 -25.56 -19.97 18.68
C ASN A 97 -24.78 -18.64 18.47
N ARG A 98 -25.05 -17.59 19.26
CA ARG A 98 -24.44 -16.27 19.11
C ARG A 98 -23.35 -16.03 20.15
N VAL A 99 -22.22 -15.49 19.68
CA VAL A 99 -21.07 -15.13 20.49
C VAL A 99 -20.66 -13.69 20.19
N GLU A 100 -20.25 -12.96 21.21
CA GLU A 100 -19.62 -11.65 21.11
C GLU A 100 -18.16 -11.76 21.50
N ILE A 101 -17.29 -11.28 20.63
CA ILE A 101 -15.82 -11.38 20.77
C ILE A 101 -15.26 -9.96 20.82
N TYR A 102 -14.52 -9.66 21.86
CA TYR A 102 -13.91 -8.36 22.08
C TYR A 102 -12.41 -8.38 21.79
N TYR A 103 -11.99 -7.46 20.97
CA TYR A 103 -10.61 -7.28 20.63
C TYR A 103 -10.13 -5.86 20.91
N ASN A 104 -8.85 -5.75 21.22
CA ASN A 104 -8.12 -4.50 21.19
C ASN A 104 -7.26 -4.49 19.93
N MET A 105 -7.46 -3.51 19.05
CA MET A 105 -6.87 -3.54 17.70
C MET A 105 -6.37 -2.16 17.29
N PRO A 106 -5.27 -2.09 16.51
CA PRO A 106 -4.87 -0.83 15.89
C PRO A 106 -5.90 -0.37 14.86
N LEU A 107 -6.31 0.89 14.93
CA LEU A 107 -7.30 1.46 14.01
C LEU A 107 -6.82 1.39 12.54
N GLY A 108 -5.53 1.60 12.30
CA GLY A 108 -4.95 1.55 10.94
C GLY A 108 -5.13 0.22 10.22
N GLU A 109 -5.22 -0.89 10.95
CA GLU A 109 -5.41 -2.23 10.36
C GLU A 109 -6.86 -2.51 9.93
N ILE A 110 -7.82 -1.66 10.35
CA ILE A 110 -9.25 -1.88 10.14
C ILE A 110 -9.77 -1.05 8.98
N VAL A 111 -9.20 0.14 8.78
CA VAL A 111 -9.75 1.17 7.89
C VAL A 111 -9.84 0.72 6.44
N ILE A 112 -8.98 -0.21 5.98
CA ILE A 112 -8.86 -0.53 4.55
C ILE A 112 -9.83 -1.64 4.11
N ASP A 113 -9.68 -2.85 4.62
CA ASP A 113 -10.32 -4.05 4.08
C ASP A 113 -10.98 -4.95 5.14
N PHE A 114 -10.75 -4.65 6.42
CA PHE A 114 -11.17 -5.51 7.52
C PHE A 114 -12.67 -5.83 7.51
N TYR A 115 -13.52 -4.81 7.29
CA TYR A 115 -14.96 -4.99 7.30
C TYR A 115 -15.43 -5.90 6.14
N ASP A 116 -14.89 -5.71 4.96
CA ASP A 116 -15.23 -6.51 3.78
C ASP A 116 -14.80 -7.97 3.98
N ARG A 117 -13.60 -8.20 4.53
CA ARG A 117 -13.12 -9.53 4.89
C ARG A 117 -13.95 -10.18 5.96
N LEU A 118 -14.28 -9.43 7.02
CA LEU A 118 -15.13 -9.92 8.11
C LEU A 118 -16.49 -10.39 7.58
N LYS A 119 -17.13 -9.61 6.71
CA LYS A 119 -18.39 -9.97 6.05
C LYS A 119 -18.24 -11.18 5.14
N SER A 120 -17.17 -11.25 4.38
CA SER A 120 -16.91 -12.38 3.47
C SER A 120 -16.73 -13.70 4.24
N ILE A 121 -15.87 -13.75 5.23
CA ILE A 121 -15.57 -14.98 5.99
C ILE A 121 -16.75 -15.46 6.84
N SER A 122 -17.58 -14.51 7.31
CA SER A 122 -18.77 -14.82 8.11
C SER A 122 -20.05 -14.99 7.26
N LYS A 123 -19.94 -14.94 5.93
CA LYS A 123 -21.09 -14.98 5.01
C LYS A 123 -22.16 -13.92 5.36
N GLY A 124 -21.74 -12.78 5.89
CA GLY A 124 -22.59 -11.68 6.30
C GLY A 124 -23.16 -11.79 7.73
N TYR A 125 -22.90 -12.89 8.44
CA TYR A 125 -23.45 -13.10 9.81
C TYR A 125 -22.72 -12.31 10.90
N ALA A 126 -21.52 -11.77 10.66
CA ALA A 126 -20.82 -10.97 11.64
C ALA A 126 -21.28 -9.51 11.61
N SER A 127 -21.53 -8.93 12.78
CA SER A 127 -21.61 -7.48 12.98
C SER A 127 -20.36 -6.99 13.69
N PHE A 128 -19.98 -5.75 13.42
CA PHE A 128 -18.77 -5.12 13.94
C PHE A 128 -19.09 -3.72 14.45
N ASP A 129 -18.67 -3.46 15.66
CA ASP A 129 -18.71 -2.13 16.27
C ASP A 129 -17.40 -1.86 17.00
N TYR A 130 -17.03 -0.59 17.17
CA TYR A 130 -15.80 -0.23 17.86
C TYR A 130 -15.86 1.14 18.52
N HIS A 131 -15.04 1.29 19.56
CA HIS A 131 -14.86 2.57 20.26
C HIS A 131 -13.36 2.89 20.36
N PRO A 132 -12.96 4.17 20.29
CA PRO A 132 -11.59 4.58 20.54
C PRO A 132 -11.07 4.10 21.90
N ASN A 133 -9.84 3.62 21.94
CA ASN A 133 -9.21 3.10 23.16
C ASN A 133 -7.80 3.67 23.37
N GLY A 134 -7.62 4.97 23.07
CA GLY A 134 -6.37 5.70 23.26
C GLY A 134 -5.31 5.40 22.21
N PHE A 135 -4.09 5.78 22.53
CA PHE A 135 -2.91 5.58 21.69
C PHE A 135 -1.93 4.63 22.39
N ARG A 136 -1.16 3.87 21.61
CA ARG A 136 -0.14 2.96 22.14
C ARG A 136 1.13 3.02 21.31
N PRO A 137 2.31 2.93 21.94
CA PRO A 137 3.57 2.83 21.23
C PRO A 137 3.59 1.62 20.29
N SER A 138 4.07 1.82 19.07
CA SER A 138 4.16 0.77 18.05
C SER A 138 5.39 0.95 17.16
N LYS A 139 5.91 -0.17 16.64
CA LYS A 139 7.06 -0.19 15.73
C LYS A 139 6.63 0.14 14.31
N LEU A 140 6.17 1.36 14.10
CA LEU A 140 5.77 1.85 12.78
C LEU A 140 6.95 2.38 11.99
N VAL A 141 6.92 2.15 10.70
CA VAL A 141 7.90 2.66 9.74
C VAL A 141 7.19 3.27 8.53
N LYS A 142 7.82 4.27 7.94
CA LYS A 142 7.39 4.82 6.67
C LYS A 142 7.91 3.91 5.55
N LEU A 143 6.99 3.34 4.79
CA LEU A 143 7.26 2.59 3.58
C LEU A 143 7.09 3.51 2.38
N ASP A 144 8.17 3.79 1.68
CA ASP A 144 8.19 4.61 0.48
C ASP A 144 8.28 3.74 -0.77
N ILE A 145 7.49 4.06 -1.79
CA ILE A 145 7.62 3.47 -3.13
C ILE A 145 8.35 4.45 -4.03
N MET A 146 9.42 3.97 -4.67
CA MET A 146 10.23 4.76 -5.59
C MET A 146 10.14 4.21 -7.01
N LEU A 147 10.03 5.10 -7.97
CA LEU A 147 10.10 4.79 -9.40
C LEU A 147 11.36 5.43 -9.98
N ASN A 148 12.27 4.61 -10.48
CA ASN A 148 13.59 5.03 -10.96
C ASN A 148 14.43 5.81 -9.95
N GLY A 149 14.19 5.59 -8.65
CA GLY A 149 14.87 6.26 -7.56
C GLY A 149 14.16 7.52 -7.03
N GLU A 150 13.06 7.95 -7.64
CA GLU A 150 12.25 9.07 -7.19
C GLU A 150 11.06 8.57 -6.36
N PRO A 151 10.83 9.07 -5.15
CA PRO A 151 9.71 8.68 -4.32
C PRO A 151 8.37 9.14 -4.91
N VAL A 152 7.35 8.31 -4.74
CA VAL A 152 5.96 8.62 -5.11
C VAL A 152 5.15 8.82 -3.83
N ASP A 153 4.99 10.06 -3.41
CA ASP A 153 4.37 10.40 -2.11
C ASP A 153 2.96 9.81 -1.94
N ALA A 154 2.18 9.75 -3.02
CA ALA A 154 0.83 9.18 -2.99
C ALA A 154 0.81 7.66 -2.69
N LEU A 155 1.94 6.98 -2.79
CA LEU A 155 2.10 5.54 -2.49
C LEU A 155 2.84 5.30 -1.17
N SER A 156 3.30 6.35 -0.51
CA SER A 156 3.93 6.25 0.83
C SER A 156 2.88 5.89 1.87
N THR A 157 3.22 4.98 2.78
CA THR A 157 2.31 4.56 3.86
C THR A 157 3.07 4.32 5.17
N LEU A 158 2.37 4.48 6.30
CA LEU A 158 2.85 4.08 7.61
C LEU A 158 2.36 2.66 7.88
N ILE A 159 3.27 1.76 8.20
CA ILE A 159 2.98 0.34 8.40
C ILE A 159 3.82 -0.21 9.55
N HIS A 160 3.31 -1.25 10.21
CA HIS A 160 4.09 -1.96 11.21
C HIS A 160 5.32 -2.63 10.57
N PHE A 161 6.47 -2.54 11.25
CA PHE A 161 7.76 -3.02 10.74
C PHE A 161 7.72 -4.47 10.26
N ASP A 162 7.05 -5.35 11.00
CA ASP A 162 6.98 -6.78 10.68
C ASP A 162 6.23 -7.05 9.36
N ASN A 163 5.28 -6.18 8.98
CA ASN A 163 4.49 -6.31 7.75
C ASN A 163 5.11 -5.55 6.56
N ALA A 164 6.12 -4.71 6.81
CA ALA A 164 6.64 -3.78 5.82
C ALA A 164 7.29 -4.47 4.61
N TYR A 165 8.00 -5.59 4.85
CA TYR A 165 8.64 -6.35 3.77
C TYR A 165 7.61 -6.98 2.82
N ASP A 166 6.63 -7.69 3.37
CA ASP A 166 5.60 -8.37 2.58
C ASP A 166 4.71 -7.39 1.83
N MET A 167 4.34 -6.28 2.49
CA MET A 167 3.58 -5.22 1.84
C MET A 167 4.39 -4.56 0.72
N GLY A 168 5.65 -4.17 0.98
CA GLY A 168 6.51 -3.56 -0.02
C GLY A 168 6.73 -4.44 -1.24
N ARG A 169 6.91 -5.75 -1.03
CA ARG A 169 7.02 -6.73 -2.11
C ARG A 169 5.74 -6.81 -2.95
N ARG A 170 4.60 -6.99 -2.32
CA ARG A 170 3.29 -7.06 -3.00
C ARG A 170 2.98 -5.78 -3.77
N MET A 171 3.28 -4.61 -3.18
CA MET A 171 3.14 -3.31 -3.87
C MET A 171 4.00 -3.25 -5.13
N CYS A 172 5.28 -3.64 -5.06
CA CYS A 172 6.18 -3.66 -6.21
C CYS A 172 5.69 -4.63 -7.32
N GLU A 173 5.26 -5.83 -6.94
CA GLU A 173 4.71 -6.82 -7.87
C GLU A 173 3.45 -6.29 -8.57
N LYS A 174 2.54 -5.69 -7.82
CA LYS A 174 1.29 -5.13 -8.35
C LYS A 174 1.52 -3.95 -9.28
N LEU A 175 2.40 -3.03 -8.90
CA LEU A 175 2.79 -1.91 -9.76
C LEU A 175 3.44 -2.38 -11.07
N LYS A 176 4.26 -3.43 -11.02
CA LYS A 176 4.86 -4.02 -12.24
C LYS A 176 3.82 -4.57 -13.21
N GLU A 177 2.70 -5.12 -12.70
CA GLU A 177 1.60 -5.60 -13.54
C GLU A 177 0.80 -4.46 -14.19
N LEU A 178 0.63 -3.34 -13.46
CA LEU A 178 -0.28 -2.28 -13.83
C LEU A 178 0.37 -1.14 -14.62
N ILE A 179 1.67 -0.87 -14.38
CA ILE A 179 2.41 0.15 -15.12
C ILE A 179 2.79 -0.40 -16.50
N PRO A 180 2.38 0.25 -17.60
CA PRO A 180 2.70 -0.21 -18.94
C PRO A 180 4.21 -0.09 -19.22
N ARG A 181 4.73 -0.99 -20.08
CA ARG A 181 6.12 -0.90 -20.55
C ARG A 181 6.32 0.39 -21.33
N GLN A 182 7.39 1.10 -20.99
CA GLN A 182 7.80 2.32 -21.68
C GLN A 182 9.06 2.09 -22.51
N GLN A 183 9.55 3.13 -23.19
CA GLN A 183 10.75 3.07 -24.03
C GLN A 183 12.03 2.85 -23.23
N PHE A 184 11.99 3.02 -21.92
CA PHE A 184 13.08 2.80 -20.98
C PHE A 184 12.66 1.81 -19.86
N GLU A 185 13.64 1.31 -19.16
CA GLU A 185 13.44 0.41 -18.02
C GLU A 185 12.99 1.21 -16.79
N ILE A 186 11.95 0.70 -16.12
CA ILE A 186 11.44 1.30 -14.88
C ILE A 186 11.84 0.39 -13.72
N ALA A 187 12.60 0.92 -12.78
CA ALA A 187 12.88 0.28 -11.51
C ALA A 187 11.80 0.68 -10.50
N ILE A 188 11.08 -0.28 -9.94
CA ILE A 188 10.11 -0.10 -8.86
C ILE A 188 10.80 -0.60 -7.59
N GLN A 189 10.84 0.23 -6.56
CA GLN A 189 11.55 -0.09 -5.32
C GLN A 189 10.68 0.28 -4.14
N ALA A 190 10.63 -0.58 -3.13
CA ALA A 190 10.07 -0.27 -1.83
C ALA A 190 11.20 -0.06 -0.84
N ALA A 191 11.15 1.00 -0.05
CA ALA A 191 12.21 1.37 0.87
C ALA A 191 11.67 1.81 2.23
N ILE A 192 12.47 1.58 3.27
CA ILE A 192 12.29 2.12 4.62
C ILE A 192 13.49 3.03 4.88
N GLY A 193 13.25 4.35 4.88
CA GLY A 193 14.33 5.32 4.88
C GLY A 193 15.28 5.11 3.69
N ALA A 194 16.58 4.95 3.94
CA ALA A 194 17.57 4.70 2.89
C ALA A 194 17.67 3.23 2.43
N LYS A 195 17.03 2.30 3.15
CA LYS A 195 17.15 0.86 2.88
C LYS A 195 16.06 0.38 1.94
N ILE A 196 16.47 -0.10 0.75
CA ILE A 196 15.58 -0.79 -0.19
C ILE A 196 15.30 -2.19 0.34
N ILE A 197 14.01 -2.52 0.52
CA ILE A 197 13.55 -3.81 1.05
C ILE A 197 12.97 -4.72 -0.04
N ALA A 198 12.42 -4.16 -1.12
CA ALA A 198 11.93 -4.91 -2.26
C ALA A 198 12.21 -4.16 -3.57
N ARG A 199 12.37 -4.90 -4.66
CA ARG A 199 12.62 -4.33 -5.98
C ARG A 199 12.02 -5.19 -7.08
N GLU A 200 11.34 -4.51 -8.01
CA GLU A 200 10.88 -5.07 -9.27
C GLU A 200 11.32 -4.22 -10.45
N THR A 201 11.30 -4.79 -11.64
CA THR A 201 11.76 -4.09 -12.84
C THR A 201 10.81 -4.33 -14.00
N ILE A 202 10.35 -3.25 -14.63
CA ILE A 202 9.60 -3.29 -15.89
C ILE A 202 10.59 -3.11 -17.03
N LYS A 203 10.72 -4.14 -17.86
CA LYS A 203 11.63 -4.09 -19.02
C LYS A 203 11.15 -3.10 -20.06
N ALA A 204 12.07 -2.33 -20.64
CA ALA A 204 11.76 -1.41 -21.76
C ALA A 204 11.18 -2.15 -22.97
N VAL A 205 10.33 -1.46 -23.73
CA VAL A 205 9.92 -1.91 -25.07
C VAL A 205 11.16 -2.00 -25.94
N ARG A 206 11.39 -3.15 -26.59
CA ARG A 206 12.50 -3.37 -27.51
C ARG A 206 11.99 -3.35 -28.96
N LYS A 207 12.57 -2.48 -29.76
CA LYS A 207 12.50 -2.59 -31.23
C LYS A 207 13.68 -3.46 -31.69
N ASP A 208 13.44 -4.46 -32.52
CA ASP A 208 14.52 -5.23 -33.11
C ASP A 208 15.25 -4.37 -34.16
N VAL A 209 16.36 -3.76 -33.70
CA VAL A 209 17.21 -2.90 -34.57
C VAL A 209 18.14 -3.71 -35.46
N THR A 210 18.20 -5.02 -35.23
CA THR A 210 19.08 -5.95 -35.97
C THR A 210 18.33 -6.75 -37.04
N ALA A 211 17.02 -6.68 -37.10
CA ALA A 211 16.18 -7.44 -38.04
C ALA A 211 16.57 -7.25 -39.51
N LYS A 212 17.08 -6.07 -39.90
CA LYS A 212 17.50 -5.75 -41.26
C LYS A 212 19.00 -6.02 -41.51
N CYS A 213 19.72 -6.58 -40.54
CA CYS A 213 21.14 -6.92 -40.68
C CYS A 213 21.28 -8.35 -41.21
N TYR A 214 21.23 -8.50 -42.52
CA TYR A 214 21.53 -9.78 -43.20
C TYR A 214 23.03 -10.05 -43.16
N GLY A 215 23.41 -11.32 -42.89
CA GLY A 215 24.79 -11.77 -42.90
C GLY A 215 25.55 -11.61 -41.58
N GLY A 216 26.76 -12.10 -41.52
CA GLY A 216 27.58 -12.23 -40.31
C GLY A 216 28.26 -10.97 -39.77
N ASP A 217 27.82 -9.76 -40.11
CA ASP A 217 28.41 -8.51 -39.59
C ASP A 217 28.07 -8.30 -38.11
N VAL A 218 28.84 -8.98 -37.26
CA VAL A 218 28.75 -8.90 -35.80
C VAL A 218 29.04 -7.47 -35.31
N SER A 219 29.97 -6.78 -35.96
CA SER A 219 30.40 -5.43 -35.57
C SER A 219 29.28 -4.42 -35.72
N ARG A 220 28.55 -4.47 -36.85
CA ARG A 220 27.41 -3.59 -37.11
C ARG A 220 26.23 -3.86 -36.15
N LYS A 221 25.92 -5.15 -35.90
CA LYS A 221 24.90 -5.56 -34.94
C LYS A 221 25.21 -4.99 -33.53
N ARG A 222 26.47 -5.13 -33.09
CA ARG A 222 26.92 -4.62 -31.79
C ARG A 222 26.80 -3.09 -31.71
N LYS A 223 27.25 -2.34 -32.71
CA LYS A 223 27.10 -0.87 -32.76
C LYS A 223 25.65 -0.42 -32.69
N LEU A 224 24.75 -1.10 -33.39
CA LEU A 224 23.29 -0.76 -33.33
C LEU A 224 22.69 -1.02 -31.95
N LEU A 225 23.01 -2.13 -31.29
CA LEU A 225 22.59 -2.44 -29.93
C LEU A 225 23.15 -1.45 -28.92
N GLU A 226 24.41 -1.04 -29.04
CA GLU A 226 25.03 -0.03 -28.18
C GLU A 226 24.37 1.34 -28.36
N LYS A 227 24.06 1.76 -29.60
CA LYS A 227 23.33 2.99 -29.89
C LYS A 227 21.94 2.96 -29.26
N GLN A 228 21.22 1.84 -29.36
CA GLN A 228 19.92 1.65 -28.73
C GLN A 228 20.03 1.75 -27.20
N LYS A 229 21.04 1.13 -26.58
CA LYS A 229 21.30 1.20 -25.15
C LYS A 229 21.57 2.62 -24.67
N LYS A 230 22.39 3.38 -25.39
CA LYS A 230 22.67 4.81 -25.10
C LYS A 230 21.40 5.66 -25.21
N GLY A 231 20.61 5.46 -26.26
CA GLY A 231 19.33 6.17 -26.43
C GLY A 231 18.35 5.92 -25.28
N LYS A 232 18.19 4.66 -24.86
CA LYS A 232 17.34 4.30 -23.71
C LYS A 232 17.83 4.91 -22.39
N LYS A 233 19.16 4.95 -22.17
CA LYS A 233 19.72 5.61 -20.99
C LYS A 233 19.40 7.10 -20.95
N ARG A 234 19.45 7.82 -22.10
CA ARG A 234 19.06 9.22 -22.18
C ARG A 234 17.56 9.40 -21.93
N MET A 235 16.71 8.55 -22.51
CA MET A 235 15.27 8.61 -22.29
C MET A 235 14.90 8.39 -20.82
N LYS A 236 15.60 7.49 -20.11
CA LYS A 236 15.41 7.28 -18.68
C LYS A 236 15.73 8.51 -17.83
N GLN A 237 16.68 9.35 -18.25
CA GLN A 237 17.06 10.58 -17.54
C GLN A 237 16.08 11.73 -17.74
N ILE A 238 15.31 11.71 -18.83
CA ILE A 238 14.41 12.82 -19.22
C ILE A 238 12.95 12.45 -19.01
N GLY A 239 12.61 11.15 -19.06
CA GLY A 239 11.24 10.66 -19.02
C GLY A 239 10.71 10.50 -17.60
N ASN A 240 9.60 11.14 -17.28
CA ASN A 240 8.81 10.84 -16.10
C ASN A 240 8.06 9.52 -16.28
N VAL A 241 7.93 8.76 -15.23
CA VAL A 241 7.14 7.53 -15.24
C VAL A 241 5.68 7.89 -15.03
N GLU A 242 4.86 7.69 -16.06
CA GLU A 242 3.40 7.82 -15.91
C GLU A 242 2.86 6.61 -15.14
N VAL A 243 2.29 6.87 -13.98
CA VAL A 243 1.60 5.87 -13.17
C VAL A 243 0.11 5.97 -13.48
N PRO A 244 -0.51 4.93 -14.05
CA PRO A 244 -1.94 4.94 -14.30
C PRO A 244 -2.73 5.08 -13.00
N GLN A 245 -3.83 5.81 -13.01
CA GLN A 245 -4.71 5.98 -11.85
C GLN A 245 -5.18 4.64 -11.25
N LYS A 246 -5.37 3.63 -12.10
CA LYS A 246 -5.66 2.25 -11.69
C LYS A 246 -4.61 1.65 -10.77
N ALA A 247 -3.34 2.04 -10.92
CA ALA A 247 -2.25 1.51 -10.12
C ALA A 247 -2.33 2.00 -8.68
N PHE A 248 -2.69 3.26 -8.45
CA PHE A 248 -2.88 3.80 -7.11
C PHE A 248 -3.98 3.04 -6.36
N LEU A 249 -5.15 2.88 -6.99
CA LEU A 249 -6.28 2.17 -6.38
C LEU A 249 -6.00 0.69 -6.11
N ALA A 250 -5.29 0.02 -7.04
CA ALA A 250 -5.04 -1.41 -6.91
C ALA A 250 -3.99 -1.75 -5.87
N VAL A 251 -2.98 -0.87 -5.68
CA VAL A 251 -1.95 -1.03 -4.65
C VAL A 251 -2.52 -0.80 -3.26
N LEU A 252 -3.57 0.00 -3.14
CA LEU A 252 -4.27 0.26 -1.88
C LEU A 252 -5.20 -0.88 -1.44
N LYS A 253 -5.55 -1.79 -2.36
CA LYS A 253 -6.40 -2.98 -2.15
C LYS A 253 -5.58 -4.28 -2.27
N LEU A 254 -4.36 -4.29 -1.75
CA LEU A 254 -3.55 -5.50 -1.72
C LEU A 254 -4.11 -6.46 -0.67
N ASP A 255 -4.65 -7.58 -1.16
CA ASP A 255 -5.11 -8.72 -0.34
C ASP A 255 -3.95 -9.49 0.29
#